data_6851ddb5db2c89225478fc6c2403a0eb
#
_entry.id   6851ddb5db2c89225478fc6c2403a0eb
#
_cell.length_a   1.000
_cell.length_b   1.000
_cell.length_c   1.000
_cell.angle_alpha   90.00
_cell.angle_beta   90.00
_cell.angle_gamma   90.00
#
_symmetry.space_group_name_H-M   'P 1'
#
loop_
_entity.id
_entity.type
_entity.pdbx_description
1 polymer ?
#
loop_
_entity_poly.entity_id
_entity_poly.type
_entity_poly.pdbx_seq_one_letter_code
_entity_poly.pdbx_strand_id
1 'polypeptide(L)'
;MKKLLTGLQPSGELTLGSLIGGISGSIKNQDLFDSYIFVPDMHAITVEQDPKLLRERIRKNVALYIAAGLDPKKNTFYIQSENLYHANLSWILECTTYMGEASRMTQFKEKSRNKENVSVGLFTYPILMASDILLYDADVVPTGIDQKQHVELARNLAERFNKKYGDTFKIPEPMIPTLGAKIKDLQDPTKKMSKSSTNQKGIIYLLDDEETIRKKIMSAVTDSEGKVYYDENNKPGISNLLTIYSYFKNINIKESEEYFKDYNYGNLKKEVADIVVENLKNIQNKYNEIINSKELDEILDNGKNKMNEYAKTKYEDIRKKVGLGR
;
A
#
# COMPACT_ATOMS: atom_id res chain seq x y z
N MET A 1 -6.29 8.50 20.35
CA MET A 1 -5.84 7.30 19.60
C MET A 1 -4.41 7.55 19.10
N LYS A 2 -3.63 6.48 18.88
CA LYS A 2 -2.33 6.60 18.21
C LYS A 2 -2.55 6.96 16.74
N LYS A 3 -1.65 7.79 16.19
CA LYS A 3 -1.68 8.18 14.77
C LYS A 3 -0.98 7.13 13.90
N LEU A 4 -1.66 6.68 12.88
CA LEU A 4 -1.11 5.77 11.87
C LEU A 4 -0.98 6.53 10.55
N LEU A 5 0.20 6.49 9.93
CA LEU A 5 0.43 7.06 8.61
C LEU A 5 0.77 5.96 7.61
N THR A 6 0.07 5.93 6.49
CA THR A 6 0.36 5.00 5.40
C THR A 6 0.23 5.65 4.03
N GLY A 7 1.16 5.32 3.14
CA GLY A 7 1.17 5.78 1.75
C GLY A 7 0.61 4.72 0.80
N LEU A 8 -0.32 5.13 -0.06
CA LEU A 8 -0.94 4.29 -1.09
C LEU A 8 -0.36 4.65 -2.46
N GLN A 9 0.68 3.94 -2.90
CA GLN A 9 1.36 4.26 -4.15
C GLN A 9 0.42 4.26 -5.36
N PRO A 10 0.40 5.35 -6.18
CA PRO A 10 -0.44 5.45 -7.38
C PRO A 10 0.15 4.65 -8.56
N SER A 11 0.85 3.54 -8.29
CA SER A 11 1.53 2.73 -9.28
C SER A 11 0.66 1.55 -9.72
N GLY A 12 0.07 1.65 -10.92
CA GLY A 12 -0.67 0.56 -11.54
C GLY A 12 -2.02 0.24 -10.88
N GLU A 13 -2.68 -0.79 -11.39
CA GLU A 13 -3.96 -1.25 -10.89
C GLU A 13 -3.81 -2.12 -9.63
N LEU A 14 -4.83 -2.09 -8.76
CA LEU A 14 -4.87 -2.91 -7.57
C LEU A 14 -5.24 -4.34 -7.91
N THR A 15 -4.55 -5.30 -7.30
CA THR A 15 -4.77 -6.73 -7.50
C THR A 15 -5.51 -7.36 -6.32
N LEU A 16 -6.06 -8.56 -6.55
CA LEU A 16 -6.61 -9.39 -5.48
C LEU A 16 -5.59 -9.64 -4.36
N GLY A 17 -4.32 -9.82 -4.72
CA GLY A 17 -3.22 -9.93 -3.76
C GLY A 17 -3.01 -8.65 -2.95
N SER A 18 -3.24 -7.46 -3.54
CA SER A 18 -3.20 -6.18 -2.82
C SER A 18 -4.37 -6.03 -1.84
N LEU A 19 -5.57 -6.46 -2.24
CA LEU A 19 -6.77 -6.44 -1.41
C LEU A 19 -6.57 -7.31 -0.16
N ILE A 20 -6.26 -8.57 -0.36
CA ILE A 20 -6.19 -9.57 0.71
C ILE A 20 -4.94 -9.38 1.57
N GLY A 21 -3.79 -9.10 0.94
CA GLY A 21 -2.50 -9.01 1.64
C GLY A 21 -2.19 -7.67 2.28
N GLY A 22 -2.84 -6.59 1.86
CA GLY A 22 -2.50 -5.23 2.32
C GLY A 22 -3.71 -4.42 2.79
N ILE A 23 -4.69 -4.19 1.89
CA ILE A 23 -5.83 -3.32 2.17
C ILE A 23 -6.66 -3.84 3.34
N SER A 24 -6.85 -5.17 3.43
CA SER A 24 -7.57 -5.81 4.54
C SER A 24 -6.98 -5.49 5.92
N GLY A 25 -5.66 -5.37 6.02
CA GLY A 25 -4.97 -4.95 7.23
C GLY A 25 -5.30 -3.50 7.60
N SER A 26 -5.31 -2.61 6.62
CA SER A 26 -5.68 -1.20 6.83
C SER A 26 -7.15 -1.05 7.24
N ILE A 27 -8.07 -1.85 6.65
CA ILE A 27 -9.47 -1.87 7.04
C ILE A 27 -9.64 -2.30 8.51
N LYS A 28 -8.90 -3.32 8.95
CA LYS A 28 -8.93 -3.77 10.36
C LYS A 28 -8.37 -2.72 11.32
N ASN A 29 -7.41 -1.93 10.88
CA ASN A 29 -6.74 -0.93 11.70
C ASN A 29 -7.52 0.39 11.82
N GLN A 30 -8.47 0.69 10.93
CA GLN A 30 -9.17 1.97 10.90
C GLN A 30 -10.01 2.29 12.16
N ASP A 31 -10.36 1.29 12.96
CA ASP A 31 -11.06 1.48 14.24
C ASP A 31 -10.10 1.57 15.44
N LEU A 32 -8.81 1.28 15.23
CA LEU A 32 -7.79 1.22 16.27
C LEU A 32 -6.89 2.46 16.30
N PHE A 33 -6.80 3.19 15.17
CA PHE A 33 -5.89 4.31 14.99
C PHE A 33 -6.60 5.53 14.40
N ASP A 34 -6.07 6.73 14.69
CA ASP A 34 -6.33 7.94 13.89
C ASP A 34 -5.49 7.84 12.62
N SER A 35 -6.12 7.40 11.54
CA SER A 35 -5.42 6.96 10.33
C SER A 35 -5.33 8.06 9.29
N TYR A 36 -4.10 8.40 8.90
CA TYR A 36 -3.76 9.32 7.81
C TYR A 36 -3.27 8.50 6.60
N ILE A 37 -4.04 8.56 5.53
CA ILE A 37 -3.81 7.77 4.31
C ILE A 37 -3.52 8.72 3.16
N PHE A 38 -2.33 8.68 2.62
CA PHE A 38 -1.96 9.60 1.53
C PHE A 38 -1.54 8.89 0.25
N VAL A 39 -1.70 9.59 -0.86
CA VAL A 39 -1.16 9.17 -2.14
C VAL A 39 0.20 9.82 -2.34
N PRO A 40 1.31 9.04 -2.32
CA PRO A 40 2.67 9.54 -2.45
C PRO A 40 3.03 9.78 -3.93
N ASP A 41 2.37 10.75 -4.55
CA ASP A 41 2.56 11.07 -5.96
C ASP A 41 3.91 11.73 -6.25
N MET A 42 4.51 12.45 -5.28
CA MET A 42 5.89 12.94 -5.41
C MET A 42 6.90 11.78 -5.44
N HIS A 43 6.66 10.70 -4.69
CA HIS A 43 7.50 9.50 -4.80
C HIS A 43 7.34 8.79 -6.14
N ALA A 44 6.17 8.87 -6.75
CA ALA A 44 5.92 8.22 -8.03
C ALA A 44 6.80 8.78 -9.15
N ILE A 45 7.10 10.09 -9.15
CA ILE A 45 7.94 10.74 -10.16
C ILE A 45 9.45 10.51 -10.00
N THR A 46 9.89 9.75 -9.01
CA THR A 46 11.29 9.27 -8.92
C THR A 46 11.67 8.34 -10.07
N VAL A 47 10.69 7.81 -10.76
CA VAL A 47 10.79 7.10 -12.04
C VAL A 47 9.91 7.79 -13.07
N GLU A 48 10.23 7.61 -14.35
CA GLU A 48 9.46 8.22 -15.42
C GLU A 48 7.98 7.83 -15.38
N GLN A 49 7.09 8.82 -15.48
CA GLN A 49 5.64 8.66 -15.47
C GLN A 49 5.02 9.46 -16.64
N ASP A 50 3.99 8.91 -17.25
CA ASP A 50 3.10 9.73 -18.07
C ASP A 50 2.26 10.63 -17.15
N PRO A 51 2.32 11.97 -17.31
CA PRO A 51 1.62 12.90 -16.40
C PRO A 51 0.11 12.74 -16.38
N LYS A 52 -0.50 12.38 -17.53
CA LYS A 52 -1.95 12.17 -17.63
C LYS A 52 -2.36 10.91 -16.91
N LEU A 53 -1.65 9.80 -17.16
CA LEU A 53 -1.90 8.53 -16.48
C LEU A 53 -1.65 8.62 -14.97
N LEU A 54 -0.64 9.39 -14.54
CA LEU A 54 -0.39 9.58 -13.10
C LEU A 54 -1.58 10.26 -12.43
N ARG A 55 -2.10 11.36 -12.98
CA ARG A 55 -3.29 12.05 -12.44
C ARG A 55 -4.51 11.15 -12.37
N GLU A 56 -4.75 10.36 -13.42
CA GLU A 56 -5.86 9.40 -13.42
C GLU A 56 -5.69 8.33 -12.34
N ARG A 57 -4.49 7.80 -12.17
CA ARG A 57 -4.18 6.77 -11.18
C ARG A 57 -4.32 7.25 -9.74
N ILE A 58 -3.93 8.50 -9.45
CA ILE A 58 -4.11 9.10 -8.13
C ILE A 58 -5.58 9.02 -7.71
N ARG A 59 -6.47 9.56 -8.55
CA ARG A 59 -7.91 9.57 -8.29
C ARG A 59 -8.51 8.17 -8.22
N LYS A 60 -8.21 7.32 -9.22
CA LYS A 60 -8.67 5.92 -9.28
C LYS A 60 -8.28 5.11 -8.05
N ASN A 61 -7.05 5.27 -7.58
CA ASN A 61 -6.58 4.53 -6.42
C ASN A 61 -7.34 4.91 -5.15
N VAL A 62 -7.54 6.20 -4.86
CA VAL A 62 -8.31 6.61 -3.68
C VAL A 62 -9.74 6.06 -3.74
N ALA A 63 -10.42 6.22 -4.89
CA ALA A 63 -11.76 5.69 -5.09
C ALA A 63 -11.83 4.16 -4.86
N LEU A 64 -10.82 3.44 -5.35
CA LEU A 64 -10.77 1.98 -5.24
C LEU A 64 -10.48 1.51 -3.80
N TYR A 65 -9.64 2.23 -3.05
CA TYR A 65 -9.40 1.95 -1.63
C TYR A 65 -10.67 2.17 -0.79
N ILE A 66 -11.40 3.26 -1.05
CA ILE A 66 -12.70 3.53 -0.39
C ILE A 66 -13.71 2.44 -0.76
N ALA A 67 -13.82 2.11 -2.04
CA ALA A 67 -14.71 1.04 -2.51
C ALA A 67 -14.38 -0.33 -1.88
N ALA A 68 -13.09 -0.61 -1.64
CA ALA A 68 -12.63 -1.83 -0.99
C ALA A 68 -12.93 -1.88 0.53
N GLY A 69 -13.36 -0.77 1.14
CA GLY A 69 -13.84 -0.74 2.52
C GLY A 69 -13.11 0.20 3.48
N LEU A 70 -12.18 1.03 3.00
CA LEU A 70 -11.61 2.10 3.82
C LEU A 70 -12.63 3.25 3.96
N ASP A 71 -13.17 3.43 5.16
CA ASP A 71 -14.21 4.42 5.47
C ASP A 71 -13.60 5.84 5.57
N PRO A 72 -13.99 6.79 4.71
CA PRO A 72 -13.49 8.17 4.76
C PRO A 72 -13.92 8.95 6.02
N LYS A 73 -14.91 8.46 6.78
CA LYS A 73 -15.29 9.03 8.07
C LYS A 73 -14.32 8.65 9.19
N LYS A 74 -13.60 7.53 9.03
CA LYS A 74 -12.61 7.01 9.98
C LYS A 74 -11.18 7.34 9.59
N ASN A 75 -10.94 7.56 8.30
CA ASN A 75 -9.62 7.79 7.74
C ASN A 75 -9.53 9.16 7.06
N THR A 76 -8.41 9.82 7.20
CA THR A 76 -8.14 11.08 6.49
C THR A 76 -7.38 10.77 5.21
N PHE A 77 -7.97 11.01 4.04
CA PHE A 77 -7.35 10.82 2.74
C PHE A 77 -6.81 12.14 2.18
N TYR A 78 -5.58 12.16 1.67
CA TYR A 78 -5.01 13.35 1.03
C TYR A 78 -3.94 12.97 -0.01
N ILE A 79 -3.58 13.95 -0.86
CA ILE A 79 -2.55 13.80 -1.89
C ILE A 79 -1.29 14.54 -1.41
N GLN A 80 -0.14 13.89 -1.48
CA GLN A 80 1.13 14.41 -0.97
C GLN A 80 1.50 15.75 -1.60
N SER A 81 1.42 15.86 -2.93
CA SER A 81 1.80 17.08 -3.67
C SER A 81 0.90 18.29 -3.40
N GLU A 82 -0.30 18.08 -2.83
CA GLU A 82 -1.20 19.18 -2.45
C GLU A 82 -0.83 19.82 -1.11
N ASN A 83 0.23 19.32 -0.47
CA ASN A 83 0.80 19.89 0.74
C ASN A 83 2.30 20.19 0.55
N LEU A 84 2.65 21.45 0.43
CA LEU A 84 4.01 21.91 0.16
C LEU A 84 5.00 21.62 1.30
N TYR A 85 4.52 21.38 2.51
CA TYR A 85 5.39 21.20 3.67
C TYR A 85 6.15 19.88 3.66
N HIS A 86 5.71 18.89 2.90
CA HIS A 86 6.46 17.65 2.67
C HIS A 86 7.84 17.94 2.05
N ALA A 87 7.86 18.69 0.95
CA ALA A 87 9.10 19.07 0.27
C ALA A 87 9.94 20.03 1.11
N ASN A 88 9.30 20.99 1.78
CA ASN A 88 9.99 21.96 2.60
C ASN A 88 10.70 21.30 3.80
N LEU A 89 10.05 20.35 4.48
CA LEU A 89 10.68 19.60 5.56
C LEU A 89 11.73 18.63 5.02
N SER A 90 11.52 18.02 3.86
CA SER A 90 12.51 17.15 3.22
C SER A 90 13.83 17.86 3.06
N TRP A 91 13.83 19.12 2.58
CA TRP A 91 15.05 19.92 2.47
C TRP A 91 15.78 20.10 3.80
N ILE A 92 15.07 20.41 4.87
CA ILE A 92 15.68 20.56 6.21
C ILE A 92 16.29 19.22 6.67
N LEU A 93 15.58 18.11 6.45
CA LEU A 93 16.07 16.78 6.80
C LEU A 93 17.24 16.34 5.92
N GLU A 94 17.27 16.70 4.63
CA GLU A 94 18.42 16.48 3.74
C GLU A 94 19.68 17.16 4.26
N CYS A 95 19.56 18.41 4.77
CA CYS A 95 20.65 19.13 5.39
C CYS A 95 21.14 18.50 6.72
N THR A 96 20.37 17.59 7.31
CA THR A 96 20.74 16.85 8.53
C THR A 96 21.11 15.40 8.29
N THR A 97 20.93 14.91 7.05
CA THR A 97 21.25 13.53 6.64
C THR A 97 22.69 13.43 6.17
N TYR A 98 23.38 12.38 6.60
CA TYR A 98 24.75 12.14 6.12
C TYR A 98 24.74 11.33 4.82
N MET A 99 25.62 11.70 3.86
CA MET A 99 25.80 11.01 2.59
C MET A 99 25.99 9.49 2.78
N GLY A 100 26.77 9.09 3.81
CA GLY A 100 27.02 7.69 4.12
C GLY A 100 25.75 6.93 4.58
N GLU A 101 24.76 7.58 5.17
CA GLU A 101 23.47 6.96 5.51
C GLU A 101 22.60 6.78 4.25
N ALA A 102 22.42 7.85 3.48
CA ALA A 102 21.64 7.83 2.26
C ALA A 102 22.17 6.80 1.24
N SER A 103 23.51 6.72 1.06
CA SER A 103 24.13 5.79 0.12
C SER A 103 24.05 4.31 0.55
N ARG A 104 23.77 4.02 1.83
CA ARG A 104 23.59 2.65 2.34
C ARG A 104 22.18 2.11 2.20
N MET A 105 21.21 2.92 1.77
CA MET A 105 19.84 2.49 1.60
C MET A 105 19.73 1.34 0.57
N THR A 106 19.20 0.20 1.01
CA THR A 106 19.13 -1.01 0.17
C THR A 106 18.27 -0.81 -1.07
N GLN A 107 17.12 -0.17 -0.91
CA GLN A 107 16.21 0.14 -2.01
C GLN A 107 16.84 1.08 -3.05
N PHE A 108 17.70 2.02 -2.66
CA PHE A 108 18.46 2.84 -3.59
C PHE A 108 19.41 1.97 -4.41
N LYS A 109 20.18 1.10 -3.74
CA LYS A 109 21.13 0.19 -4.40
C LYS A 109 20.44 -0.77 -5.40
N GLU A 110 19.28 -1.30 -5.02
CA GLU A 110 18.51 -2.20 -5.88
C GLU A 110 17.92 -1.47 -7.09
N LYS A 111 17.29 -0.31 -6.88
CA LYS A 111 16.62 0.46 -7.94
C LYS A 111 17.59 1.18 -8.88
N SER A 112 18.81 1.51 -8.43
CA SER A 112 19.87 2.11 -9.26
C SER A 112 20.70 1.09 -10.01
N ARG A 113 20.64 -0.19 -9.61
CA ARG A 113 21.41 -1.27 -10.24
C ARG A 113 21.08 -1.38 -11.73
N ASN A 114 22.11 -1.43 -12.57
CA ASN A 114 22.01 -1.54 -14.02
C ASN A 114 21.31 -0.36 -14.72
N LYS A 115 21.22 0.81 -14.07
CA LYS A 115 20.75 2.05 -14.70
C LYS A 115 21.96 2.92 -15.07
N GLU A 116 21.99 3.38 -16.29
CA GLU A 116 23.02 4.30 -16.78
C GLU A 116 22.88 5.69 -16.12
N ASN A 117 21.64 6.14 -15.98
CA ASN A 117 21.32 7.42 -15.36
C ASN A 117 20.38 7.23 -14.18
N VAL A 118 20.77 7.75 -13.03
CA VAL A 118 19.99 7.70 -11.77
C VAL A 118 19.68 9.12 -11.34
N SER A 119 18.39 9.42 -11.14
CA SER A 119 17.98 10.75 -10.69
C SER A 119 18.37 10.99 -9.23
N VAL A 120 18.64 12.26 -8.88
CA VAL A 120 18.85 12.66 -7.47
C VAL A 120 17.65 12.32 -6.60
N GLY A 121 16.43 12.47 -7.14
CA GLY A 121 15.20 12.10 -6.44
C GLY A 121 15.14 10.62 -6.05
N LEU A 122 15.73 9.70 -6.85
CA LEU A 122 15.83 8.30 -6.47
C LEU A 122 16.83 8.08 -5.32
N PHE A 123 17.80 8.97 -5.14
CA PHE A 123 18.74 8.94 -4.03
C PHE A 123 18.13 9.53 -2.75
N THR A 124 17.35 10.63 -2.87
CA THR A 124 16.86 11.39 -1.71
C THR A 124 15.43 11.01 -1.28
N TYR A 125 14.67 10.21 -2.07
CA TYR A 125 13.30 9.86 -1.68
C TYR A 125 13.14 9.22 -0.28
N PRO A 126 14.12 8.51 0.31
CA PRO A 126 13.99 8.02 1.68
C PRO A 126 13.89 9.15 2.71
N ILE A 127 14.48 10.31 2.40
CA ILE A 127 14.43 11.49 3.25
C ILE A 127 13.07 12.18 3.08
N LEU A 128 12.55 12.23 1.87
CA LEU A 128 11.16 12.68 1.63
C LEU A 128 10.15 11.78 2.38
N MET A 129 10.36 10.46 2.40
CA MET A 129 9.53 9.55 3.20
C MET A 129 9.66 9.83 4.70
N ALA A 130 10.85 10.15 5.19
CA ALA A 130 11.04 10.60 6.58
C ALA A 130 10.27 11.89 6.86
N SER A 131 10.28 12.84 5.91
CA SER A 131 9.46 14.06 5.99
C SER A 131 7.97 13.75 6.07
N ASP A 132 7.46 12.85 5.23
CA ASP A 132 6.05 12.42 5.25
C ASP A 132 5.64 11.94 6.64
N ILE A 133 6.49 11.16 7.30
CA ILE A 133 6.23 10.55 8.60
C ILE A 133 6.32 11.56 9.73
N LEU A 134 7.40 12.36 9.75
CA LEU A 134 7.71 13.25 10.87
C LEU A 134 6.85 14.52 10.89
N LEU A 135 6.34 14.94 9.72
CA LEU A 135 5.50 16.12 9.59
C LEU A 135 4.19 16.01 10.42
N TYR A 136 3.69 14.80 10.61
CA TYR A 136 2.39 14.55 11.26
C TYR A 136 2.49 13.88 12.63
N ASP A 137 3.70 13.74 13.18
CA ASP A 137 3.93 13.05 14.45
C ASP A 137 3.29 11.64 14.47
N ALA A 138 3.50 10.89 13.40
CA ALA A 138 3.00 9.53 13.30
C ALA A 138 3.57 8.65 14.42
N ASP A 139 2.68 7.93 15.12
CA ASP A 139 3.09 6.95 16.14
C ASP A 139 3.58 5.67 15.49
N VAL A 140 2.84 5.21 14.46
CA VAL A 140 3.09 3.95 13.78
C VAL A 140 3.01 4.11 12.27
N VAL A 141 3.88 3.39 11.59
CA VAL A 141 3.94 3.35 10.11
C VAL A 141 3.88 1.90 9.67
N PRO A 142 2.75 1.45 9.07
CA PRO A 142 2.64 0.12 8.51
C PRO A 142 3.61 -0.03 7.33
N THR A 143 4.56 -0.94 7.45
CA THR A 143 5.60 -1.15 6.44
C THR A 143 5.89 -2.62 6.21
N GLY A 144 6.13 -2.98 4.95
CA GLY A 144 6.76 -4.27 4.64
C GLY A 144 8.19 -4.34 5.20
N ILE A 145 8.72 -5.54 5.30
CA ILE A 145 10.09 -5.78 5.80
C ILE A 145 11.13 -5.00 4.98
N ASP A 146 10.91 -4.88 3.68
CA ASP A 146 11.76 -4.14 2.74
C ASP A 146 11.76 -2.62 2.96
N GLN A 147 10.72 -2.07 3.58
CA GLN A 147 10.60 -0.64 3.90
C GLN A 147 11.01 -0.30 5.34
N LYS A 148 11.31 -1.29 6.18
CA LYS A 148 11.71 -1.07 7.58
C LYS A 148 12.89 -0.11 7.69
N GLN A 149 13.89 -0.23 6.80
CA GLN A 149 15.06 0.62 6.78
C GLN A 149 14.73 2.11 6.58
N HIS A 150 13.66 2.44 5.85
CA HIS A 150 13.23 3.83 5.68
C HIS A 150 12.63 4.41 6.96
N VAL A 151 11.85 3.62 7.71
CA VAL A 151 11.32 4.06 9.00
C VAL A 151 12.46 4.23 10.02
N GLU A 152 13.47 3.35 10.02
CA GLU A 152 14.67 3.50 10.86
C GLU A 152 15.45 4.78 10.49
N LEU A 153 15.54 5.14 9.22
CA LEU A 153 16.12 6.43 8.81
C LEU A 153 15.32 7.60 9.40
N ALA A 154 13.99 7.57 9.31
CA ALA A 154 13.14 8.60 9.90
C ALA A 154 13.35 8.74 11.41
N ARG A 155 13.48 7.62 12.14
CA ARG A 155 13.81 7.58 13.57
C ARG A 155 15.14 8.24 13.87
N ASN A 156 16.20 7.85 13.16
CA ASN A 156 17.53 8.42 13.33
C ASN A 156 17.57 9.93 13.06
N LEU A 157 16.85 10.39 12.04
CA LEU A 157 16.73 11.81 11.72
C LEU A 157 15.97 12.58 12.80
N ALA A 158 14.88 12.01 13.31
CA ALA A 158 14.11 12.60 14.41
C ALA A 158 14.95 12.73 15.70
N GLU A 159 15.64 11.68 16.10
CA GLU A 159 16.53 11.67 17.28
C GLU A 159 17.66 12.69 17.14
N ARG A 160 18.31 12.73 15.98
CA ARG A 160 19.39 13.68 15.67
C ARG A 160 18.90 15.12 15.70
N PHE A 161 17.74 15.39 15.11
CA PHE A 161 17.13 16.71 15.10
C PHE A 161 16.76 17.15 16.53
N ASN A 162 16.06 16.28 17.26
CA ASN A 162 15.65 16.56 18.65
C ASN A 162 16.85 16.85 19.55
N LYS A 163 17.95 16.08 19.40
CA LYS A 163 19.20 16.31 20.15
C LYS A 163 19.82 17.68 19.84
N LYS A 164 19.72 18.15 18.60
CA LYS A 164 20.37 19.40 18.17
C LYS A 164 19.51 20.63 18.42
N TYR A 165 18.20 20.53 18.23
CA TYR A 165 17.28 21.66 18.20
C TYR A 165 16.19 21.61 19.28
N GLY A 166 16.24 20.62 20.18
CA GLY A 166 15.23 20.36 21.20
C GLY A 166 14.06 19.50 20.71
N ASP A 167 13.29 18.99 21.64
CA ASP A 167 12.16 18.09 21.37
C ASP A 167 11.21 18.69 20.33
N THR A 168 11.15 18.03 19.19
CA THR A 168 10.41 18.50 18.01
C THR A 168 9.63 17.37 17.35
N PHE A 169 10.31 16.28 17.02
CA PHE A 169 9.71 15.14 16.33
C PHE A 169 9.39 14.01 17.28
N LYS A 170 8.24 13.41 17.09
CA LYS A 170 7.91 12.12 17.67
C LYS A 170 8.70 11.03 16.96
N ILE A 171 9.19 10.05 17.70
CA ILE A 171 9.92 8.92 17.12
C ILE A 171 8.90 7.86 16.64
N PRO A 172 8.79 7.61 15.34
CA PRO A 172 7.80 6.67 14.80
C PRO A 172 8.21 5.21 15.05
N GLU A 173 7.22 4.31 15.16
CA GLU A 173 7.43 2.88 15.27
C GLU A 173 7.03 2.17 13.96
N PRO A 174 7.89 1.31 13.39
CA PRO A 174 7.49 0.49 12.27
C PRO A 174 6.47 -0.56 12.74
N MET A 175 5.30 -0.60 12.12
CA MET A 175 4.33 -1.65 12.33
C MET A 175 4.42 -2.63 11.17
N ILE A 176 5.01 -3.80 11.42
CA ILE A 176 4.97 -4.89 10.44
C ILE A 176 3.55 -5.45 10.51
N PRO A 177 2.73 -5.27 9.46
CA PRO A 177 1.39 -5.83 9.47
C PRO A 177 1.49 -7.33 9.73
N THR A 178 0.68 -7.87 10.64
CA THR A 178 0.40 -9.31 10.65
C THR A 178 -0.07 -9.63 9.24
N LEU A 179 0.77 -10.33 8.49
CA LEU A 179 0.58 -10.55 7.06
C LEU A 179 -0.83 -11.12 6.85
N GLY A 180 -1.67 -10.35 6.18
CA GLY A 180 -2.79 -10.92 5.47
C GLY A 180 -2.26 -12.06 4.60
N ALA A 181 -3.08 -13.03 4.29
CA ALA A 181 -2.68 -14.19 3.51
C ALA A 181 -1.92 -13.77 2.25
N LYS A 182 -0.76 -14.36 2.00
CA LYS A 182 0.05 -14.09 0.81
C LYS A 182 -0.59 -14.75 -0.39
N ILE A 183 -1.35 -13.99 -1.16
CA ILE A 183 -1.94 -14.52 -2.40
C ILE A 183 -0.84 -14.69 -3.44
N LYS A 184 -0.83 -15.87 -4.04
CA LYS A 184 0.13 -16.31 -5.05
C LYS A 184 -0.40 -16.05 -6.46
N ASP A 185 0.53 -15.95 -7.42
CA ASP A 185 0.21 -15.91 -8.84
C ASP A 185 -0.54 -17.20 -9.25
N LEU A 186 -1.62 -17.07 -10.02
CA LEU A 186 -2.45 -18.24 -10.40
C LEU A 186 -1.76 -19.16 -11.40
N GLN A 187 -0.76 -18.66 -12.14
CA GLN A 187 -0.02 -19.45 -13.13
C GLN A 187 1.33 -19.94 -12.59
N ASP A 188 1.88 -19.26 -11.56
CA ASP A 188 3.08 -19.66 -10.85
C ASP A 188 2.88 -19.50 -9.35
N PRO A 189 2.23 -20.45 -8.68
CA PRO A 189 1.87 -20.35 -7.25
C PRO A 189 3.08 -20.40 -6.30
N THR A 190 4.29 -20.50 -6.81
CA THR A 190 5.52 -20.31 -6.03
C THR A 190 5.84 -18.83 -5.80
N LYS A 191 5.31 -17.94 -6.65
CA LYS A 191 5.51 -16.50 -6.60
C LYS A 191 4.30 -15.78 -6.01
N LYS A 192 4.53 -14.63 -5.41
CA LYS A 192 3.45 -13.73 -4.97
C LYS A 192 2.74 -13.14 -6.19
N MET A 193 1.40 -13.00 -6.13
CA MET A 193 0.64 -12.24 -7.12
C MET A 193 1.13 -10.78 -7.11
N SER A 194 1.80 -10.38 -8.18
CA SER A 194 2.48 -9.08 -8.30
C SER A 194 2.13 -8.40 -9.62
N LYS A 195 1.91 -7.09 -9.56
CA LYS A 195 1.66 -6.23 -10.74
C LYS A 195 2.79 -6.29 -11.77
N SER A 196 4.00 -6.59 -11.34
CA SER A 196 5.19 -6.68 -12.19
C SER A 196 5.40 -8.04 -12.86
N SER A 197 4.49 -9.00 -12.65
CA SER A 197 4.57 -10.30 -13.35
C SER A 197 4.39 -10.11 -14.85
N THR A 198 5.22 -10.77 -15.62
CA THR A 198 5.14 -10.77 -17.09
C THR A 198 3.93 -11.55 -17.61
N ASN A 199 3.45 -12.52 -16.85
CA ASN A 199 2.26 -13.31 -17.18
C ASN A 199 1.00 -12.74 -16.54
N GLN A 200 0.25 -11.92 -17.27
CA GLN A 200 -0.97 -11.28 -16.79
C GLN A 200 -2.13 -12.25 -16.50
N LYS A 201 -2.07 -13.50 -17.00
CA LYS A 201 -3.07 -14.55 -16.71
C LYS A 201 -3.03 -15.01 -15.25
N GLY A 202 -1.90 -14.82 -14.56
CA GLY A 202 -1.75 -15.18 -13.15
C GLY A 202 -2.24 -14.11 -12.16
N ILE A 203 -2.67 -12.94 -12.65
CA ILE A 203 -3.00 -11.78 -11.83
C ILE A 203 -4.48 -11.43 -12.00
N ILE A 204 -5.23 -11.35 -10.91
CA ILE A 204 -6.59 -10.80 -10.90
C ILE A 204 -6.48 -9.32 -10.46
N TYR A 205 -6.94 -8.41 -11.32
CA TYR A 205 -7.12 -7.02 -10.98
C TYR A 205 -8.52 -6.79 -10.39
N LEU A 206 -8.65 -5.82 -9.48
CA LEU A 206 -9.95 -5.55 -8.83
C LEU A 206 -11.02 -5.05 -9.82
N LEU A 207 -10.59 -4.48 -10.95
CA LEU A 207 -11.47 -3.98 -12.00
C LEU A 207 -11.56 -4.92 -13.23
N ASP A 208 -11.04 -6.14 -13.15
CA ASP A 208 -11.27 -7.16 -14.19
C ASP A 208 -12.77 -7.45 -14.30
N ASP A 209 -13.25 -7.65 -15.52
CA ASP A 209 -14.62 -8.11 -15.75
C ASP A 209 -14.86 -9.55 -15.29
N GLU A 210 -16.12 -9.94 -15.12
CA GLU A 210 -16.51 -11.25 -14.63
C GLU A 210 -15.91 -12.39 -15.47
N GLU A 211 -15.96 -12.27 -16.81
CA GLU A 211 -15.46 -13.31 -17.72
C GLU A 211 -13.95 -13.49 -17.55
N THR A 212 -13.22 -12.39 -17.47
CA THR A 212 -11.76 -12.37 -17.23
C THR A 212 -11.42 -13.00 -15.90
N ILE A 213 -12.11 -12.66 -14.81
CA ILE A 213 -11.89 -13.25 -13.48
C ILE A 213 -12.09 -14.75 -13.52
N ARG A 214 -13.23 -15.21 -14.06
CA ARG A 214 -13.55 -16.62 -14.20
C ARG A 214 -12.49 -17.37 -15.00
N LYS A 215 -12.11 -16.86 -16.15
CA LYS A 215 -11.09 -17.44 -17.03
C LYS A 215 -9.75 -17.59 -16.32
N LYS A 216 -9.31 -16.56 -15.58
CA LYS A 216 -8.05 -16.59 -14.83
C LYS A 216 -8.08 -17.65 -13.73
N ILE A 217 -9.16 -17.75 -12.93
CA ILE A 217 -9.29 -18.73 -11.86
C ILE A 217 -9.42 -20.15 -12.41
N MET A 218 -10.24 -20.36 -13.43
CA MET A 218 -10.39 -21.68 -14.06
C MET A 218 -9.08 -22.19 -14.67
N SER A 219 -8.22 -21.30 -15.17
CA SER A 219 -6.91 -21.65 -15.71
C SER A 219 -5.80 -21.73 -14.68
N ALA A 220 -6.07 -21.51 -13.38
CA ALA A 220 -5.05 -21.57 -12.33
C ALA A 220 -4.35 -22.92 -12.31
N VAL A 221 -3.01 -22.89 -12.13
CA VAL A 221 -2.19 -24.11 -12.07
C VAL A 221 -2.48 -24.88 -10.79
N THR A 222 -2.68 -26.18 -10.93
CA THR A 222 -2.91 -27.14 -9.83
C THR A 222 -2.05 -28.38 -10.05
N ASP A 223 -1.85 -29.17 -9.02
CA ASP A 223 -1.17 -30.46 -9.09
C ASP A 223 -2.03 -31.54 -9.80
N SER A 224 -1.51 -32.75 -9.95
CA SER A 224 -2.16 -33.88 -10.60
C SER A 224 -2.82 -34.90 -9.65
N GLU A 225 -2.76 -34.69 -8.33
CA GLU A 225 -3.29 -35.67 -7.36
C GLU A 225 -4.83 -35.73 -7.34
N GLY A 226 -5.49 -34.60 -7.66
CA GLY A 226 -6.96 -34.53 -7.72
C GLY A 226 -7.65 -34.39 -6.36
N LYS A 227 -6.91 -34.29 -5.24
CA LYS A 227 -7.46 -34.12 -3.88
C LYS A 227 -7.29 -32.71 -3.37
N VAL A 228 -8.32 -32.19 -2.72
CA VAL A 228 -8.32 -30.85 -2.15
C VAL A 228 -7.93 -30.89 -0.69
N TYR A 229 -6.73 -30.39 -0.39
CA TYR A 229 -6.24 -30.10 0.96
C TYR A 229 -5.15 -29.03 0.92
N TYR A 230 -4.86 -28.42 2.07
CA TYR A 230 -3.89 -27.34 2.19
C TYR A 230 -2.49 -27.88 2.44
N ASP A 231 -1.59 -27.61 1.53
CA ASP A 231 -0.15 -27.85 1.66
C ASP A 231 0.60 -26.86 0.77
N GLU A 232 1.20 -25.83 1.38
CA GLU A 232 1.91 -24.78 0.62
C GLU A 232 3.10 -25.31 -0.17
N ASN A 233 3.72 -26.40 0.25
CA ASN A 233 4.91 -26.95 -0.39
C ASN A 233 4.57 -27.87 -1.56
N ASN A 234 3.61 -28.78 -1.36
CA ASN A 234 3.28 -29.80 -2.34
C ASN A 234 2.07 -29.44 -3.20
N LYS A 235 1.19 -28.58 -2.70
CA LYS A 235 -0.05 -28.13 -3.37
C LYS A 235 -0.21 -26.61 -3.35
N PRO A 236 0.80 -25.83 -3.80
CA PRO A 236 0.75 -24.37 -3.67
C PRO A 236 -0.42 -23.74 -4.41
N GLY A 237 -0.84 -24.30 -5.55
CA GLY A 237 -2.00 -23.81 -6.31
C GLY A 237 -3.34 -24.02 -5.59
N ILE A 238 -3.55 -25.21 -5.06
CA ILE A 238 -4.77 -25.53 -4.27
C ILE A 238 -4.78 -24.71 -2.97
N SER A 239 -3.66 -24.64 -2.26
CA SER A 239 -3.51 -23.84 -1.03
C SER A 239 -3.82 -22.36 -1.29
N ASN A 240 -3.42 -21.82 -2.43
CA ASN A 240 -3.74 -20.46 -2.84
C ASN A 240 -5.25 -20.25 -3.06
N LEU A 241 -5.91 -21.19 -3.75
CA LEU A 241 -7.37 -21.14 -3.98
C LEU A 241 -8.16 -21.24 -2.67
N LEU A 242 -7.76 -22.15 -1.76
CA LEU A 242 -8.35 -22.27 -0.43
C LEU A 242 -8.15 -20.98 0.40
N THR A 243 -6.98 -20.36 0.29
CA THR A 243 -6.70 -19.08 0.95
C THR A 243 -7.59 -17.95 0.46
N ILE A 244 -7.80 -17.84 -0.86
CA ILE A 244 -8.71 -16.85 -1.45
C ILE A 244 -10.15 -17.08 -0.98
N TYR A 245 -10.62 -18.32 -1.02
CA TYR A 245 -11.96 -18.68 -0.56
C TYR A 245 -12.17 -18.37 0.93
N SER A 246 -11.23 -18.79 1.77
CA SER A 246 -11.26 -18.56 3.22
C SER A 246 -11.37 -17.07 3.55
N TYR A 247 -10.63 -16.23 2.83
CA TYR A 247 -10.68 -14.78 3.04
C TYR A 247 -12.08 -14.20 2.78
N PHE A 248 -12.68 -14.52 1.64
CA PHE A 248 -13.98 -13.96 1.29
C PHE A 248 -15.15 -14.55 2.10
N LYS A 249 -15.03 -15.80 2.52
CA LYS A 249 -16.01 -16.42 3.43
C LYS A 249 -15.80 -16.05 4.89
N ASN A 250 -14.68 -15.41 5.21
CA ASN A 250 -14.27 -15.09 6.58
C ASN A 250 -14.24 -16.34 7.49
N ILE A 251 -13.69 -17.44 6.97
CA ILE A 251 -13.48 -18.72 7.65
C ILE A 251 -11.99 -19.05 7.72
N ASN A 252 -11.61 -19.99 8.59
CA ASN A 252 -10.23 -20.46 8.63
C ASN A 252 -9.94 -21.50 7.53
N ILE A 253 -8.66 -21.79 7.31
CA ILE A 253 -8.22 -22.72 6.25
C ILE A 253 -8.77 -24.14 6.45
N LYS A 254 -8.84 -24.61 7.71
CA LYS A 254 -9.36 -25.96 8.02
C LYS A 254 -10.85 -26.10 7.68
N GLU A 255 -11.63 -25.07 7.95
CA GLU A 255 -13.05 -25.04 7.56
C GLU A 255 -13.21 -25.07 6.04
N SER A 256 -12.35 -24.37 5.33
CA SER A 256 -12.33 -24.38 3.85
C SER A 256 -11.92 -25.77 3.31
N GLU A 257 -10.90 -26.40 3.90
CA GLU A 257 -10.51 -27.80 3.55
C GLU A 257 -11.65 -28.78 3.75
N GLU A 258 -12.31 -28.73 4.91
CA GLU A 258 -13.42 -29.66 5.21
C GLU A 258 -14.59 -29.44 4.25
N TYR A 259 -14.90 -28.19 3.87
CA TYR A 259 -15.92 -27.88 2.89
C TYR A 259 -15.62 -28.47 1.52
N PHE A 260 -14.34 -28.43 1.10
CA PHE A 260 -13.92 -28.87 -0.23
C PHE A 260 -13.34 -30.28 -0.31
N LYS A 261 -13.30 -31.05 0.77
CA LYS A 261 -12.64 -32.36 0.83
C LYS A 261 -13.08 -33.36 -0.25
N ASP A 262 -14.35 -33.31 -0.65
CA ASP A 262 -14.94 -34.19 -1.66
C ASP A 262 -15.08 -33.55 -3.04
N TYR A 263 -14.53 -32.33 -3.22
CA TYR A 263 -14.59 -31.62 -4.50
C TYR A 263 -13.45 -32.03 -5.42
N ASN A 264 -13.74 -32.08 -6.73
CA ASN A 264 -12.68 -32.07 -7.72
C ASN A 264 -12.15 -30.64 -7.95
N TYR A 265 -10.99 -30.50 -8.60
CA TYR A 265 -10.39 -29.18 -8.85
C TYR A 265 -11.25 -28.25 -9.71
N GLY A 266 -12.01 -28.79 -10.65
CA GLY A 266 -12.94 -28.00 -11.45
C GLY A 266 -14.03 -27.33 -10.63
N ASN A 267 -14.65 -28.08 -9.72
CA ASN A 267 -15.68 -27.57 -8.83
C ASN A 267 -15.10 -26.58 -7.79
N LEU A 268 -13.93 -26.87 -7.21
CA LEU A 268 -13.22 -25.91 -6.34
C LEU A 268 -12.99 -24.59 -7.07
N LYS A 269 -12.41 -24.61 -8.27
CA LYS A 269 -12.12 -23.40 -9.05
C LYS A 269 -13.40 -22.63 -9.38
N LYS A 270 -14.49 -23.32 -9.69
CA LYS A 270 -15.79 -22.70 -9.95
C LYS A 270 -16.31 -21.95 -8.73
N GLU A 271 -16.34 -22.58 -7.57
CA GLU A 271 -16.78 -21.96 -6.31
C GLU A 271 -15.89 -20.75 -5.93
N VAL A 272 -14.56 -20.88 -6.10
CA VAL A 272 -13.62 -19.77 -5.86
C VAL A 272 -13.88 -18.63 -6.86
N ALA A 273 -14.17 -18.94 -8.14
CA ALA A 273 -14.48 -17.92 -9.12
C ALA A 273 -15.81 -17.20 -8.79
N ASP A 274 -16.82 -17.93 -8.38
CA ASP A 274 -18.12 -17.37 -8.02
C ASP A 274 -18.00 -16.37 -6.86
N ILE A 275 -17.30 -16.75 -5.78
CA ILE A 275 -17.14 -15.86 -4.63
C ILE A 275 -16.27 -14.64 -4.93
N VAL A 276 -15.20 -14.80 -5.74
CA VAL A 276 -14.35 -13.69 -6.15
C VAL A 276 -15.12 -12.70 -7.01
N VAL A 277 -15.90 -13.20 -8.01
CA VAL A 277 -16.74 -12.36 -8.87
C VAL A 277 -17.76 -11.58 -8.06
N GLU A 278 -18.50 -12.24 -7.15
CA GLU A 278 -19.49 -11.61 -6.30
C GLU A 278 -18.89 -10.43 -5.50
N ASN A 279 -17.77 -10.68 -4.83
CA ASN A 279 -17.14 -9.67 -3.98
C ASN A 279 -16.51 -8.54 -4.80
N LEU A 280 -15.83 -8.85 -5.89
CA LEU A 280 -15.24 -7.81 -6.74
C LEU A 280 -16.33 -6.98 -7.44
N LYS A 281 -17.46 -7.56 -7.82
CA LYS A 281 -18.60 -6.80 -8.36
C LYS A 281 -19.15 -5.77 -7.37
N ASN A 282 -19.21 -6.12 -6.08
CA ASN A 282 -19.61 -5.18 -5.03
C ASN A 282 -18.60 -4.02 -4.90
N ILE A 283 -17.29 -4.30 -4.97
CA ILE A 283 -16.24 -3.28 -4.97
C ILE A 283 -16.35 -2.41 -6.24
N GLN A 284 -16.54 -3.00 -7.40
CA GLN A 284 -16.67 -2.31 -8.69
C GLN A 284 -17.89 -1.37 -8.73
N ASN A 285 -19.03 -1.81 -8.20
CA ASN A 285 -20.22 -0.98 -8.10
C ASN A 285 -19.96 0.28 -7.25
N LYS A 286 -19.41 0.11 -6.04
CA LYS A 286 -19.02 1.23 -5.17
C LYS A 286 -17.96 2.13 -5.81
N TYR A 287 -17.00 1.55 -6.50
CA TYR A 287 -15.98 2.31 -7.23
C TYR A 287 -16.63 3.18 -8.31
N ASN A 288 -17.55 2.64 -9.12
CA ASN A 288 -18.23 3.38 -10.17
C ASN A 288 -19.12 4.51 -9.62
N GLU A 289 -19.69 4.33 -8.43
CA GLU A 289 -20.46 5.37 -7.75
C GLU A 289 -19.56 6.53 -7.31
N ILE A 290 -18.38 6.23 -6.75
CA ILE A 290 -17.55 7.24 -6.11
C ILE A 290 -16.56 7.94 -7.05
N ILE A 291 -16.04 7.25 -8.08
CA ILE A 291 -14.94 7.77 -8.92
C ILE A 291 -15.24 9.11 -9.60
N ASN A 292 -16.47 9.32 -10.01
CA ASN A 292 -16.96 10.52 -10.67
C ASN A 292 -17.87 11.39 -9.78
N SER A 293 -17.97 11.05 -8.49
CA SER A 293 -18.81 11.78 -7.56
C SER A 293 -18.11 13.04 -7.03
N LYS A 294 -18.90 14.03 -6.63
CA LYS A 294 -18.40 15.20 -5.86
C LYS A 294 -17.92 14.79 -4.47
N GLU A 295 -18.46 13.70 -3.93
CA GLU A 295 -18.08 13.18 -2.62
C GLU A 295 -16.58 12.86 -2.56
N LEU A 296 -16.00 12.28 -3.63
CA LEU A 296 -14.57 11.99 -3.69
C LEU A 296 -13.73 13.28 -3.61
N ASP A 297 -14.15 14.34 -4.30
CA ASP A 297 -13.47 15.63 -4.24
C ASP A 297 -13.59 16.25 -2.85
N GLU A 298 -14.76 16.19 -2.22
CA GLU A 298 -14.98 16.66 -0.84
C GLU A 298 -14.12 15.90 0.17
N ILE A 299 -13.99 14.57 0.04
CA ILE A 299 -13.12 13.75 0.90
C ILE A 299 -11.66 14.21 0.78
N LEU A 300 -11.17 14.39 -0.44
CA LEU A 300 -9.79 14.81 -0.71
C LEU A 300 -9.54 16.25 -0.25
N ASP A 301 -10.46 17.17 -0.49
CA ASP A 301 -10.34 18.58 -0.06
C ASP A 301 -10.38 18.70 1.47
N ASN A 302 -11.23 17.96 2.14
CA ASN A 302 -11.27 17.91 3.61
C ASN A 302 -9.96 17.37 4.18
N GLY A 303 -9.44 16.29 3.62
CA GLY A 303 -8.15 15.72 4.00
C GLY A 303 -7.00 16.68 3.76
N LYS A 304 -6.93 17.29 2.58
CA LYS A 304 -5.96 18.33 2.21
C LYS A 304 -5.97 19.49 3.22
N ASN A 305 -7.15 20.05 3.51
CA ASN A 305 -7.27 21.19 4.43
C ASN A 305 -6.80 20.82 5.84
N LYS A 306 -7.28 19.70 6.39
CA LYS A 306 -6.87 19.20 7.72
C LYS A 306 -5.36 18.98 7.79
N MET A 307 -4.79 18.30 6.80
CA MET A 307 -3.37 17.93 6.81
C MET A 307 -2.45 19.12 6.53
N ASN A 308 -2.89 20.10 5.71
CA ASN A 308 -2.15 21.34 5.50
C ASN A 308 -2.11 22.21 6.77
N GLU A 309 -3.19 22.32 7.50
CA GLU A 309 -3.23 23.08 8.75
C GLU A 309 -2.29 22.47 9.81
N TYR A 310 -2.34 21.14 9.96
CA TYR A 310 -1.43 20.42 10.84
C TYR A 310 0.04 20.63 10.44
N ALA A 311 0.34 20.40 9.17
CA ALA A 311 1.68 20.50 8.61
C ALA A 311 2.25 21.93 8.73
N LYS A 312 1.42 22.94 8.49
CA LYS A 312 1.80 24.35 8.65
C LYS A 312 2.28 24.63 10.07
N THR A 313 1.48 24.26 11.06
CA THR A 313 1.82 24.49 12.47
C THR A 313 3.13 23.78 12.85
N LYS A 314 3.28 22.53 12.44
CA LYS A 314 4.48 21.74 12.71
C LYS A 314 5.72 22.34 12.03
N TYR A 315 5.59 22.68 10.75
CA TYR A 315 6.69 23.24 9.95
C TYR A 315 7.15 24.61 10.48
N GLU A 316 6.23 25.48 10.92
CA GLU A 316 6.58 26.77 11.49
C GLU A 316 7.41 26.64 12.77
N ASP A 317 7.12 25.68 13.64
CA ASP A 317 7.98 25.38 14.81
C ASP A 317 9.37 24.90 14.37
N ILE A 318 9.42 23.96 13.42
CA ILE A 318 10.68 23.43 12.87
C ILE A 318 11.51 24.55 12.25
N ARG A 319 10.89 25.37 11.40
CA ARG A 319 11.53 26.49 10.71
C ARG A 319 12.18 27.46 11.69
N LYS A 320 11.50 27.83 12.76
CA LYS A 320 12.03 28.71 13.81
C LYS A 320 13.21 28.09 14.53
N LYS A 321 13.14 26.80 14.88
CA LYS A 321 14.21 26.08 15.58
C LYS A 321 15.49 25.98 14.78
N VAL A 322 15.41 25.84 13.46
CA VAL A 322 16.59 25.82 12.59
C VAL A 322 17.06 27.21 12.16
N GLY A 323 16.32 28.28 12.54
CA GLY A 323 16.70 29.67 12.25
C GLY A 323 16.36 30.14 10.84
N LEU A 324 15.36 29.54 10.18
CA LEU A 324 14.90 29.96 8.87
C LEU A 324 13.81 31.05 8.98
N GLY A 325 13.90 32.02 8.08
CA GLY A 325 12.98 33.16 8.05
C GLY A 325 13.46 34.32 8.91
N ARG A 326 12.63 35.37 8.98
CA ARG A 326 12.89 36.61 9.73
C ARG A 326 11.88 36.79 10.85
#